data_b493254958131dc4a7e9891b7a4f32db
#
_entry.id   b493254958131dc4a7e9891b7a4f32db
#
_cell.length_a   1.000
_cell.length_b   1.000
_cell.length_c   1.000
_cell.angle_alpha   90.00
_cell.angle_beta   90.00
_cell.angle_gamma   90.00
#
_symmetry.space_group_name_H-M   'P 1'
#
loop_
_entity.id
_entity.type
_entity.pdbx_description
1 polymer ?
#
loop_
_entity_poly.entity_id
_entity_poly.type
_entity_poly.pdbx_seq_one_letter_code
_entity_poly.pdbx_strand_id
1 'polypeptide(L)'
;MNMPLKHDDVPVAAGPALQPATRGLVLRGLPSSRAGNTALLAILERLGARDLAPVVMSESGVDGRGRWLRLWLSPAVGKAWAPGHDTMGLAAHLGLRTLELDSDLQREILITLLMNPSGLDFPSVDELESAVCIRRNIVHAARRTSLAFDTNAVERPEDCWRYDQDHGFTLLPGVPLIEALVKTTQPEVSGRLYSFSCYRATEYVTLLGIAQELRRTHPELFERLQDLWRQRAIQSGEFHDVFLREQGSTDTPLPPLYYVPGDRVWFRNPDEASADACGFEGSWVMYLGSGLFTNFWKHSQPYTLTRKCVEVYHWRHGLYQDAEGEAQIDEVRIEPLIKATLNDPEALAAVMARMTRWREPRGVYTGAGGCMDTSREFARWVRPGTSDMTIPQT
;
A
#
# COMPACT_ATOMS: atom_id res chain seq x y z
N MET A 1 -16.99 43.46 9.91
CA MET A 1 -18.28 42.95 10.41
C MET A 1 -18.14 41.45 10.48
N ASN A 2 -17.68 40.96 11.63
CA ASN A 2 -17.38 39.54 11.85
C ASN A 2 -18.68 38.75 12.01
N MET A 3 -18.99 37.89 11.07
CA MET A 3 -20.00 36.86 11.30
C MET A 3 -19.34 35.72 12.10
N PRO A 4 -19.94 35.25 13.21
CA PRO A 4 -19.46 34.08 13.91
C PRO A 4 -19.74 32.85 13.04
N LEU A 5 -18.72 32.04 12.84
CA LEU A 5 -18.85 30.67 12.31
C LEU A 5 -19.81 29.93 13.25
N LYS A 6 -20.97 29.56 12.73
CA LYS A 6 -21.86 28.62 13.42
C LYS A 6 -21.09 27.32 13.63
N HIS A 7 -21.01 26.89 14.88
CA HIS A 7 -20.70 25.50 15.23
C HIS A 7 -21.84 24.64 14.69
N ASP A 8 -21.76 24.25 13.44
CA ASP A 8 -22.55 23.14 12.95
C ASP A 8 -21.94 21.88 13.57
N ASP A 9 -22.80 21.15 14.25
CA ASP A 9 -22.50 19.88 14.87
C ASP A 9 -21.68 19.00 13.91
N VAL A 10 -20.37 18.92 14.17
CA VAL A 10 -19.49 17.95 13.53
C VAL A 10 -20.06 16.59 13.93
N PRO A 11 -20.57 15.78 13.00
CA PRO A 11 -20.85 14.39 13.34
C PRO A 11 -19.52 13.83 13.80
N VAL A 12 -19.38 13.65 15.10
CA VAL A 12 -18.34 12.79 15.69
C VAL A 12 -18.32 11.57 14.81
N ALA A 13 -17.19 11.25 14.25
CA ALA A 13 -16.94 10.01 13.51
C ALA A 13 -17.75 8.93 14.18
N ALA A 14 -18.66 8.31 13.45
CA ALA A 14 -19.73 7.46 13.94
C ALA A 14 -19.31 6.78 15.23
N GLY A 15 -20.10 6.97 16.29
CA GLY A 15 -19.79 6.44 17.61
C GLY A 15 -19.41 4.97 17.50
N PRO A 16 -18.77 4.34 18.47
CA PRO A 16 -18.03 3.11 18.32
C PRO A 16 -18.90 2.07 17.62
N ALA A 17 -18.84 2.07 16.29
CA ALA A 17 -19.27 0.93 15.52
C ALA A 17 -18.52 -0.23 16.16
N LEU A 18 -19.26 -1.23 16.65
CA LEU A 18 -18.73 -2.45 17.24
C LEU A 18 -17.44 -2.78 16.51
N GLN A 19 -16.29 -2.66 17.21
CA GLN A 19 -14.98 -2.85 16.58
C GLN A 19 -15.05 -4.16 15.83
N PRO A 20 -14.79 -4.20 14.53
CA PRO A 20 -14.90 -5.43 13.78
C PRO A 20 -14.03 -6.46 14.48
N ALA A 21 -14.62 -7.59 14.87
CA ALA A 21 -13.88 -8.65 15.52
C ALA A 21 -12.72 -9.04 14.62
N THR A 22 -11.49 -9.03 15.12
CA THR A 22 -10.30 -9.46 14.37
C THR A 22 -10.58 -10.82 13.76
N ARG A 23 -10.59 -10.92 12.42
CA ARG A 23 -10.81 -12.18 11.69
C ARG A 23 -9.50 -12.90 11.39
N GLY A 24 -8.38 -12.17 11.28
CA GLY A 24 -7.05 -12.72 11.07
C GLY A 24 -6.86 -13.39 9.71
N LEU A 25 -6.20 -14.55 9.70
CA LEU A 25 -5.87 -15.34 8.52
C LEU A 25 -6.64 -16.65 8.53
N VAL A 26 -7.02 -17.14 7.35
CA VAL A 26 -7.48 -18.52 7.14
C VAL A 26 -6.50 -19.20 6.19
N LEU A 27 -5.96 -20.34 6.62
CA LEU A 27 -5.03 -21.15 5.85
C LEU A 27 -5.70 -22.43 5.40
N ARG A 28 -5.55 -22.78 4.13
CA ARG A 28 -6.08 -24.01 3.53
C ARG A 28 -4.95 -24.95 3.11
N GLY A 29 -5.28 -26.08 2.51
CA GLY A 29 -4.30 -27.05 1.98
C GLY A 29 -3.43 -27.71 3.06
N LEU A 30 -3.91 -27.76 4.31
CA LEU A 30 -3.14 -28.32 5.41
C LEU A 30 -3.13 -29.85 5.38
N PRO A 31 -1.98 -30.52 5.65
CA PRO A 31 -1.90 -31.96 5.75
C PRO A 31 -2.85 -32.52 6.81
N SER A 32 -3.43 -33.69 6.54
CA SER A 32 -4.39 -34.35 7.45
C SER A 32 -3.80 -34.73 8.82
N SER A 33 -2.47 -34.86 8.90
CA SER A 33 -1.75 -35.34 10.10
C SER A 33 -1.45 -34.22 11.13
N ARG A 34 -1.69 -32.96 10.79
CA ARG A 34 -1.41 -31.83 11.70
C ARG A 34 -2.71 -31.11 12.07
N ALA A 35 -3.16 -31.27 13.29
CA ALA A 35 -4.32 -30.58 13.84
C ALA A 35 -3.90 -29.64 14.99
N GLY A 36 -4.60 -28.50 15.11
CA GLY A 36 -4.54 -27.62 16.28
C GLY A 36 -3.16 -26.98 16.51
N ASN A 37 -2.71 -27.02 17.76
CA ASN A 37 -1.52 -26.32 18.25
C ASN A 37 -0.21 -26.72 17.55
N THR A 38 -0.09 -27.97 17.12
CA THR A 38 1.10 -28.44 16.39
C THR A 38 1.22 -27.81 15.02
N ALA A 39 0.09 -27.61 14.33
CA ALA A 39 0.08 -26.92 13.04
C ALA A 39 0.43 -25.44 13.21
N LEU A 40 -0.16 -24.77 14.19
CA LEU A 40 0.16 -23.39 14.53
C LEU A 40 1.67 -23.18 14.77
N LEU A 41 2.28 -23.99 15.66
CA LEU A 41 3.70 -23.87 15.98
C LEU A 41 4.59 -24.10 14.74
N ALA A 42 4.28 -25.09 13.92
CA ALA A 42 5.03 -25.37 12.70
C ALA A 42 4.93 -24.23 11.67
N ILE A 43 3.76 -23.59 11.56
CA ILE A 43 3.56 -22.45 10.66
C ILE A 43 4.33 -21.23 11.18
N LEU A 44 4.21 -20.89 12.46
CA LEU A 44 4.93 -19.76 13.06
C LEU A 44 6.46 -19.98 13.03
N GLU A 45 6.94 -21.21 13.24
CA GLU A 45 8.35 -21.57 13.07
C GLU A 45 8.85 -21.29 11.65
N ARG A 46 8.09 -21.76 10.67
CA ARG A 46 8.40 -21.56 9.23
C ARG A 46 8.44 -20.08 8.85
N LEU A 47 7.58 -19.26 9.48
CA LEU A 47 7.52 -17.82 9.29
C LEU A 47 8.50 -17.04 10.18
N GLY A 48 9.38 -17.73 10.94
CA GLY A 48 10.31 -17.07 11.87
C GLY A 48 9.66 -16.29 13.00
N ALA A 49 8.43 -16.66 13.38
CA ALA A 49 7.59 -15.94 14.33
C ALA A 49 7.07 -16.82 15.48
N ARG A 50 7.84 -17.86 15.85
CA ARG A 50 7.46 -18.82 16.90
C ARG A 50 7.17 -18.19 18.24
N ASP A 51 7.81 -17.09 18.56
CA ASP A 51 7.62 -16.30 19.77
C ASP A 51 6.23 -15.61 19.85
N LEU A 52 5.50 -15.51 18.73
CA LEU A 52 4.10 -15.08 18.72
C LEU A 52 3.12 -16.17 19.20
N ALA A 53 3.55 -17.43 19.32
CA ALA A 53 2.66 -18.53 19.69
C ALA A 53 1.83 -18.30 20.97
N PRO A 54 2.36 -17.67 22.04
CA PRO A 54 1.57 -17.42 23.27
C PRO A 54 0.41 -16.43 23.06
N VAL A 55 0.46 -15.60 22.02
CA VAL A 55 -0.51 -14.53 21.77
C VAL A 55 -1.38 -14.77 20.54
N VAL A 56 -1.08 -15.81 19.74
CA VAL A 56 -1.88 -16.21 18.57
C VAL A 56 -2.89 -17.27 18.96
N MET A 57 -4.14 -16.99 18.68
CA MET A 57 -5.24 -17.95 18.80
C MET A 57 -5.43 -18.72 17.50
N SER A 58 -5.92 -19.94 17.59
CA SER A 58 -6.20 -20.77 16.43
C SER A 58 -7.52 -21.53 16.56
N GLU A 59 -8.19 -21.71 15.44
CA GLU A 59 -9.37 -22.53 15.26
C GLU A 59 -9.23 -23.30 13.96
N SER A 60 -9.70 -24.55 13.92
CA SER A 60 -9.65 -25.36 12.73
C SER A 60 -11.00 -26.02 12.44
N GLY A 61 -11.28 -26.26 11.16
CA GLY A 61 -12.52 -26.88 10.73
C GLY A 61 -12.40 -27.48 9.34
N VAL A 62 -13.56 -27.91 8.83
CA VAL A 62 -13.74 -28.44 7.48
C VAL A 62 -14.97 -27.74 6.88
N ASP A 63 -14.85 -27.28 5.65
CA ASP A 63 -15.96 -26.74 4.86
C ASP A 63 -15.97 -27.33 3.45
N GLY A 64 -16.83 -26.83 2.55
CA GLY A 64 -16.92 -27.29 1.16
C GLY A 64 -15.64 -27.13 0.34
N ARG A 65 -14.67 -26.32 0.80
CA ARG A 65 -13.36 -26.11 0.20
C ARG A 65 -12.25 -26.90 0.91
N GLY A 66 -12.60 -27.79 1.86
CA GLY A 66 -11.70 -28.64 2.59
C GLY A 66 -11.33 -28.16 3.99
N ARG A 67 -10.18 -28.64 4.49
CA ARG A 67 -9.71 -28.28 5.82
C ARG A 67 -9.16 -26.86 5.84
N TRP A 68 -9.39 -26.15 6.96
CA TRP A 68 -8.87 -24.82 7.20
C TRP A 68 -8.37 -24.66 8.63
N LEU A 69 -7.42 -23.75 8.81
CA LEU A 69 -6.91 -23.25 10.09
C LEU A 69 -6.99 -21.74 10.07
N ARG A 70 -7.74 -21.17 11.00
CA ARG A 70 -7.79 -19.74 11.23
C ARG A 70 -6.79 -19.36 12.31
N LEU A 71 -6.05 -18.28 12.11
CA LEU A 71 -5.08 -17.71 13.04
C LEU A 71 -5.39 -16.23 13.23
N TRP A 72 -5.40 -15.76 14.48
CA TRP A 72 -5.57 -14.33 14.80
C TRP A 72 -4.89 -14.02 16.13
N LEU A 73 -4.57 -12.74 16.39
CA LEU A 73 -4.12 -12.31 17.71
C LEU A 73 -5.25 -12.39 18.73
N SER A 74 -4.93 -12.76 19.95
CA SER A 74 -5.90 -12.73 21.04
C SER A 74 -6.48 -11.31 21.16
N PRO A 75 -7.80 -11.14 21.42
CA PRO A 75 -8.44 -9.83 21.47
C PRO A 75 -7.80 -8.86 22.49
N ALA A 76 -7.32 -9.39 23.63
CA ALA A 76 -6.64 -8.59 24.63
C ALA A 76 -5.32 -8.01 24.11
N VAL A 77 -4.52 -8.83 23.40
CA VAL A 77 -3.26 -8.41 22.79
C VAL A 77 -3.50 -7.46 21.62
N GLY A 78 -4.45 -7.77 20.74
CA GLY A 78 -4.81 -6.90 19.64
C GLY A 78 -5.24 -5.50 20.10
N LYS A 79 -6.05 -5.42 21.17
CA LYS A 79 -6.46 -4.16 21.77
C LYS A 79 -5.29 -3.41 22.43
N ALA A 80 -4.35 -4.14 23.05
CA ALA A 80 -3.18 -3.53 23.72
C ALA A 80 -2.17 -3.00 22.68
N TRP A 81 -1.91 -3.76 21.61
CA TRP A 81 -0.88 -3.41 20.62
C TRP A 81 -1.34 -2.43 19.56
N ALA A 82 -2.61 -2.50 19.15
CA ALA A 82 -3.18 -1.64 18.13
C ALA A 82 -4.66 -1.36 18.42
N PRO A 83 -4.95 -0.48 19.40
CA PRO A 83 -6.32 -0.12 19.76
C PRO A 83 -7.06 0.44 18.54
N GLY A 84 -8.29 -0.02 18.30
CA GLY A 84 -9.07 0.39 17.14
C GLY A 84 -8.52 -0.09 15.79
N HIS A 85 -7.68 -1.12 15.78
CA HIS A 85 -6.91 -1.59 14.61
C HIS A 85 -5.93 -0.52 14.07
N ASP A 86 -5.46 0.40 14.90
CA ASP A 86 -4.39 1.32 14.53
C ASP A 86 -3.05 0.58 14.50
N THR A 87 -2.66 0.14 13.30
CA THR A 87 -1.38 -0.55 13.09
C THR A 87 -0.22 0.40 12.83
N MET A 88 -0.47 1.70 12.69
CA MET A 88 0.59 2.68 12.40
C MET A 88 1.53 2.90 13.58
N GLY A 89 0.99 2.82 14.81
CA GLY A 89 1.77 2.90 16.05
C GLY A 89 2.43 1.59 16.49
N LEU A 90 2.14 0.47 15.80
CA LEU A 90 2.50 -0.88 16.23
C LEU A 90 4.00 -1.08 16.41
N ALA A 91 4.82 -0.67 15.44
CA ALA A 91 6.27 -0.83 15.51
C ALA A 91 6.88 -0.07 16.68
N ALA A 92 6.45 1.17 16.91
CA ALA A 92 6.90 1.96 18.06
C ALA A 92 6.49 1.33 19.40
N HIS A 93 5.24 0.85 19.49
CA HIS A 93 4.71 0.19 20.69
C HIS A 93 5.49 -1.09 21.04
N LEU A 94 5.87 -1.87 20.04
CA LEU A 94 6.60 -3.13 20.22
C LEU A 94 8.13 -2.98 20.19
N GLY A 95 8.66 -1.76 19.99
CA GLY A 95 10.09 -1.51 19.86
C GLY A 95 10.73 -2.13 18.62
N LEU A 96 9.95 -2.31 17.52
CA LEU A 96 10.45 -2.89 16.29
C LEU A 96 11.25 -1.85 15.49
N ARG A 97 12.38 -2.27 14.97
CA ARG A 97 13.23 -1.49 14.06
C ARG A 97 12.92 -1.85 12.60
N THR A 98 11.66 -1.73 12.24
CA THR A 98 11.11 -2.13 10.93
C THR A 98 11.87 -1.55 9.74
N LEU A 99 12.41 -0.31 9.89
CA LEU A 99 13.15 0.35 8.82
C LEU A 99 14.59 -0.15 8.67
N GLU A 100 15.13 -0.86 9.66
CA GLU A 100 16.53 -1.26 9.73
C GLU A 100 16.71 -2.78 9.64
N LEU A 101 15.80 -3.54 10.23
CA LEU A 101 15.90 -4.98 10.38
C LEU A 101 14.79 -5.71 9.60
N ASP A 102 15.20 -6.60 8.71
CA ASP A 102 14.30 -7.45 7.94
C ASP A 102 13.42 -8.35 8.82
N SER A 103 13.95 -8.85 9.93
CA SER A 103 13.21 -9.64 10.90
C SER A 103 12.05 -8.84 11.52
N ASP A 104 12.29 -7.57 11.81
CA ASP A 104 11.30 -6.70 12.44
C ASP A 104 10.24 -6.26 11.42
N LEU A 105 10.63 -6.00 10.17
CA LEU A 105 9.70 -5.78 9.06
C LEU A 105 8.79 -7.00 8.86
N GLN A 106 9.37 -8.20 8.79
CA GLN A 106 8.61 -9.44 8.67
C GLN A 106 7.65 -9.63 9.85
N ARG A 107 8.10 -9.32 11.05
CA ARG A 107 7.30 -9.39 12.28
C ARG A 107 6.13 -8.42 12.25
N GLU A 108 6.33 -7.17 11.84
CA GLU A 108 5.25 -6.18 11.68
C GLU A 108 4.23 -6.65 10.65
N ILE A 109 4.68 -7.16 9.48
CA ILE A 109 3.80 -7.74 8.46
C ILE A 109 2.94 -8.88 9.06
N LEU A 110 3.55 -9.82 9.76
CA LEU A 110 2.82 -10.97 10.31
C LEU A 110 1.82 -10.56 11.39
N ILE A 111 2.19 -9.66 12.31
CA ILE A 111 1.30 -9.18 13.36
C ILE A 111 0.10 -8.44 12.74
N THR A 112 0.34 -7.56 11.77
CA THR A 112 -0.74 -6.81 11.12
C THR A 112 -1.67 -7.72 10.31
N LEU A 113 -1.14 -8.75 9.65
CA LEU A 113 -1.96 -9.78 8.98
C LEU A 113 -2.80 -10.57 9.99
N LEU A 114 -2.24 -10.98 11.14
CA LEU A 114 -2.97 -11.67 12.21
C LEU A 114 -4.04 -10.79 12.87
N MET A 115 -3.92 -9.47 12.74
CA MET A 115 -4.91 -8.49 13.19
C MET A 115 -5.96 -8.14 12.14
N ASN A 116 -5.94 -8.75 10.96
CA ASN A 116 -6.81 -8.40 9.85
C ASN A 116 -8.29 -8.36 10.27
N PRO A 117 -9.01 -7.22 10.06
CA PRO A 117 -10.38 -7.07 10.53
C PRO A 117 -11.41 -7.82 9.68
N SER A 118 -11.15 -8.03 8.39
CA SER A 118 -12.08 -8.69 7.45
C SER A 118 -11.73 -10.14 7.12
N GLY A 119 -10.52 -10.58 7.52
CA GLY A 119 -10.01 -11.92 7.23
C GLY A 119 -9.36 -12.02 5.85
N LEU A 120 -8.26 -12.77 5.78
CA LEU A 120 -7.56 -13.11 4.53
C LEU A 120 -7.51 -14.63 4.39
N ASP A 121 -8.02 -15.15 3.27
CA ASP A 121 -8.06 -16.59 2.97
C ASP A 121 -6.89 -16.95 2.06
N PHE A 122 -5.89 -17.66 2.59
CA PHE A 122 -4.73 -18.14 1.86
C PHE A 122 -4.93 -19.59 1.44
N PRO A 123 -4.75 -19.94 0.17
CA PRO A 123 -4.95 -21.31 -0.33
C PRO A 123 -3.92 -22.29 0.22
N SER A 124 -2.79 -21.81 0.74
CA SER A 124 -1.75 -22.64 1.37
C SER A 124 -0.86 -21.82 2.31
N VAL A 125 -0.05 -22.51 3.13
CA VAL A 125 1.01 -21.88 3.93
C VAL A 125 2.10 -21.29 3.02
N ASP A 126 2.36 -21.92 1.88
CA ASP A 126 3.33 -21.43 0.89
C ASP A 126 2.92 -20.07 0.32
N GLU A 127 1.62 -19.86 0.07
CA GLU A 127 1.11 -18.54 -0.36
C GLU A 127 1.22 -17.48 0.73
N LEU A 128 0.96 -17.83 1.99
CA LEU A 128 1.20 -16.89 3.09
C LEU A 128 2.68 -16.48 3.16
N GLU A 129 3.60 -17.45 3.05
CA GLU A 129 5.02 -17.16 3.02
C GLU A 129 5.41 -16.27 1.85
N SER A 130 4.91 -16.57 0.64
CA SER A 130 5.15 -15.72 -0.53
C SER A 130 4.53 -14.32 -0.39
N ALA A 131 3.33 -14.20 0.18
CA ALA A 131 2.72 -12.91 0.44
C ALA A 131 3.56 -12.04 1.40
N VAL A 132 4.13 -12.66 2.45
CA VAL A 132 5.06 -11.98 3.35
C VAL A 132 6.35 -11.58 2.63
N CYS A 133 6.93 -12.46 1.80
CA CYS A 133 8.13 -12.17 1.02
C CYS A 133 7.88 -11.05 0.00
N ILE A 134 6.76 -11.07 -0.73
CA ILE A 134 6.41 -10.02 -1.69
C ILE A 134 6.27 -8.67 -0.98
N ARG A 135 5.59 -8.61 0.15
CA ARG A 135 5.44 -7.38 0.94
C ARG A 135 6.80 -6.82 1.39
N ARG A 136 7.70 -7.69 1.87
CA ARG A 136 9.09 -7.28 2.21
C ARG A 136 9.82 -6.73 0.99
N ASN A 137 9.78 -7.44 -0.16
CA ASN A 137 10.41 -7.02 -1.40
C ASN A 137 9.86 -5.65 -1.86
N ILE A 138 8.52 -5.46 -1.79
CA ILE A 138 7.87 -4.19 -2.10
C ILE A 138 8.39 -3.06 -1.20
N VAL A 139 8.45 -3.28 0.12
CA VAL A 139 8.94 -2.28 1.07
C VAL A 139 10.39 -1.92 0.78
N HIS A 140 11.26 -2.90 0.50
CA HIS A 140 12.65 -2.64 0.13
C HIS A 140 12.78 -1.87 -1.18
N ALA A 141 12.03 -2.25 -2.21
CA ALA A 141 12.01 -1.53 -3.47
C ALA A 141 11.50 -0.09 -3.28
N ALA A 142 10.41 0.07 -2.54
CA ALA A 142 9.78 1.36 -2.27
C ALA A 142 10.70 2.36 -1.55
N ARG A 143 11.46 1.89 -0.57
CA ARG A 143 12.44 2.72 0.16
C ARG A 143 13.58 3.24 -0.71
N ARG A 144 13.91 2.54 -1.79
CA ARG A 144 15.00 2.88 -2.72
C ARG A 144 14.51 3.63 -3.95
N THR A 145 13.18 3.71 -4.12
CA THR A 145 12.58 4.38 -5.28
C THR A 145 12.63 5.88 -5.12
N SER A 146 13.19 6.57 -6.11
CA SER A 146 13.16 8.02 -6.23
C SER A 146 12.98 8.45 -7.68
N LEU A 147 12.17 9.49 -7.87
CA LEU A 147 11.74 9.98 -9.17
C LEU A 147 12.11 11.45 -9.35
N ALA A 148 12.33 11.85 -10.59
CA ALA A 148 12.24 13.25 -10.97
C ALA A 148 10.76 13.67 -10.99
N PHE A 149 10.48 14.90 -10.52
CA PHE A 149 9.16 15.48 -10.64
C PHE A 149 9.08 16.34 -11.90
N ASP A 150 8.55 15.74 -12.96
CA ASP A 150 8.20 16.44 -14.18
C ASP A 150 6.92 15.81 -14.74
N THR A 151 5.82 16.54 -14.70
CA THR A 151 4.51 16.07 -15.14
C THR A 151 4.39 15.96 -16.66
N ASN A 152 5.30 16.61 -17.40
CA ASN A 152 5.32 16.61 -18.87
C ASN A 152 6.23 15.53 -19.46
N ALA A 153 7.06 14.87 -18.63
CA ALA A 153 7.99 13.85 -19.09
C ALA A 153 7.57 12.45 -18.65
N VAL A 154 7.76 11.47 -19.54
CA VAL A 154 7.61 10.05 -19.25
C VAL A 154 8.87 9.34 -19.69
N GLU A 155 9.75 9.06 -18.74
CA GLU A 155 11.10 8.57 -19.01
C GLU A 155 11.34 7.16 -18.45
N ARG A 156 12.20 6.41 -19.14
CA ARG A 156 12.74 5.11 -18.70
C ARG A 156 14.21 4.98 -19.15
N PRO A 157 15.01 4.12 -18.51
CA PRO A 157 16.35 3.78 -19.00
C PRO A 157 16.32 3.25 -20.46
N GLU A 158 16.94 3.95 -21.38
CA GLU A 158 16.96 3.59 -22.81
C GLU A 158 17.75 2.29 -23.08
N ASP A 159 18.64 1.91 -22.20
CA ASP A 159 19.37 0.63 -22.24
C ASP A 159 18.54 -0.57 -21.76
N CYS A 160 17.33 -0.32 -21.23
CA CYS A 160 16.43 -1.35 -20.76
C CYS A 160 15.07 -1.35 -21.49
N TRP A 161 14.61 -0.17 -21.89
CA TRP A 161 13.25 0.01 -22.39
C TRP A 161 13.23 0.70 -23.75
N ARG A 162 12.26 0.32 -24.54
CA ARG A 162 11.88 1.01 -25.78
C ARG A 162 10.43 1.48 -25.65
N TYR A 163 10.18 2.73 -25.99
CA TYR A 163 8.83 3.24 -26.10
C TYR A 163 8.26 2.95 -27.49
N ASP A 164 7.04 2.48 -27.52
CA ASP A 164 6.23 2.29 -28.72
C ASP A 164 4.85 2.89 -28.46
N GLN A 165 4.27 3.59 -29.44
CA GLN A 165 3.01 4.30 -29.26
C GLN A 165 1.83 3.35 -29.00
N ASP A 166 1.84 2.17 -29.60
CA ASP A 166 0.76 1.18 -29.49
C ASP A 166 0.96 0.24 -28.29
N HIS A 167 2.22 -0.06 -27.94
CA HIS A 167 2.59 -1.08 -26.96
C HIS A 167 3.14 -0.51 -25.64
N GLY A 168 3.41 0.81 -25.59
CA GLY A 168 4.00 1.48 -24.41
C GLY A 168 5.49 1.15 -24.25
N PHE A 169 5.97 1.17 -23.00
CA PHE A 169 7.36 0.81 -22.68
C PHE A 169 7.53 -0.70 -22.64
N THR A 170 8.28 -1.26 -23.59
CA THR A 170 8.60 -2.68 -23.70
C THR A 170 10.07 -2.93 -23.36
N LEU A 171 10.39 -4.12 -22.84
CA LEU A 171 11.75 -4.54 -22.56
C LEU A 171 12.55 -4.73 -23.85
N LEU A 172 13.81 -4.30 -23.83
CA LEU A 172 14.76 -4.63 -24.89
C LEU A 172 15.10 -6.13 -24.87
N PRO A 173 15.42 -6.72 -26.05
CA PRO A 173 15.85 -8.11 -26.13
C PRO A 173 17.06 -8.39 -25.20
N GLY A 174 16.99 -9.46 -24.43
CA GLY A 174 18.05 -9.88 -23.54
C GLY A 174 18.09 -9.15 -22.17
N VAL A 175 17.32 -8.09 -21.97
CA VAL A 175 17.27 -7.39 -20.68
C VAL A 175 16.32 -8.10 -19.73
N PRO A 176 16.77 -8.47 -18.49
CA PRO A 176 15.90 -9.05 -17.47
C PRO A 176 14.90 -8.01 -16.92
N LEU A 177 13.65 -8.41 -16.74
CA LEU A 177 12.59 -7.53 -16.19
C LEU A 177 12.96 -6.93 -14.84
N ILE A 178 13.51 -7.72 -13.93
CA ILE A 178 13.91 -7.26 -12.59
C ILE A 178 15.00 -6.18 -12.69
N GLU A 179 16.00 -6.36 -13.55
CA GLU A 179 17.07 -5.37 -13.75
C GLU A 179 16.50 -4.06 -14.31
N ALA A 180 15.64 -4.15 -15.32
CA ALA A 180 15.00 -2.98 -15.90
C ALA A 180 14.15 -2.20 -14.89
N LEU A 181 13.37 -2.90 -14.03
CA LEU A 181 12.58 -2.25 -12.98
C LEU A 181 13.47 -1.60 -11.92
N VAL A 182 14.56 -2.25 -11.51
CA VAL A 182 15.53 -1.71 -10.57
C VAL A 182 16.18 -0.44 -11.13
N LYS A 183 16.70 -0.47 -12.36
CA LYS A 183 17.28 0.72 -13.00
C LYS A 183 16.29 1.87 -13.16
N THR A 184 15.02 1.55 -13.43
CA THR A 184 13.96 2.55 -13.60
C THR A 184 13.62 3.28 -12.30
N THR A 185 13.61 2.56 -11.18
CA THR A 185 13.07 3.08 -9.90
C THR A 185 14.15 3.48 -8.91
N GLN A 186 15.39 2.96 -9.04
CA GLN A 186 16.44 3.10 -8.04
C GLN A 186 17.65 3.86 -8.60
N PRO A 187 17.72 5.18 -8.39
CA PRO A 187 18.78 6.03 -8.97
C PRO A 187 20.18 5.68 -8.46
N GLU A 188 20.33 5.05 -7.32
CA GLU A 188 21.60 4.54 -6.81
C GLU A 188 22.20 3.43 -7.70
N VAL A 189 21.36 2.76 -8.51
CA VAL A 189 21.79 1.73 -9.46
C VAL A 189 21.97 2.32 -10.86
N SER A 190 21.05 3.19 -11.31
CA SER A 190 21.09 3.77 -12.66
C SER A 190 21.93 5.06 -12.74
N GLY A 191 22.23 5.69 -11.60
CA GLY A 191 22.90 7.00 -11.57
C GLY A 191 22.01 8.18 -12.00
N ARG A 192 20.73 7.96 -12.25
CA ARG A 192 19.79 8.96 -12.79
C ARG A 192 18.40 8.82 -12.17
N LEU A 193 17.70 9.95 -12.00
CA LEU A 193 16.26 10.01 -11.74
C LEU A 193 15.52 9.98 -13.07
N TYR A 194 14.43 9.21 -13.12
CA TYR A 194 13.51 9.17 -14.26
C TYR A 194 12.18 9.78 -13.85
N SER A 195 11.50 10.41 -14.81
CA SER A 195 10.21 11.07 -14.55
C SER A 195 9.05 10.17 -14.98
N PHE A 196 8.14 9.90 -14.05
CA PHE A 196 6.84 9.27 -14.25
C PHE A 196 5.97 9.42 -13.00
N SER A 197 4.67 9.17 -13.13
CA SER A 197 3.72 9.41 -12.04
C SER A 197 3.95 8.50 -10.82
N CYS A 198 3.54 8.96 -9.64
CA CYS A 198 3.54 8.15 -8.41
C CYS A 198 2.65 6.91 -8.56
N TYR A 199 1.57 7.00 -9.35
CA TYR A 199 0.72 5.87 -9.68
C TYR A 199 1.55 4.74 -10.34
N ARG A 200 2.28 5.08 -11.42
CA ARG A 200 3.15 4.12 -12.12
C ARG A 200 4.32 3.66 -11.27
N ALA A 201 4.84 4.51 -10.38
CA ALA A 201 5.90 4.13 -9.44
C ALA A 201 5.43 3.01 -8.49
N THR A 202 4.22 3.13 -7.91
CA THR A 202 3.67 2.07 -7.06
C THR A 202 3.44 0.77 -7.82
N GLU A 203 3.05 0.83 -9.11
CA GLU A 203 2.92 -0.36 -9.96
C GLU A 203 4.28 -1.04 -10.19
N TYR A 204 5.33 -0.27 -10.52
CA TYR A 204 6.67 -0.83 -10.76
C TYR A 204 7.30 -1.41 -9.50
N VAL A 205 7.12 -0.75 -8.36
CA VAL A 205 7.57 -1.27 -7.05
C VAL A 205 6.87 -2.58 -6.70
N THR A 206 5.56 -2.65 -6.94
CA THR A 206 4.77 -3.87 -6.71
C THR A 206 5.19 -4.98 -7.68
N LEU A 207 5.33 -4.66 -8.98
CA LEU A 207 5.79 -5.61 -9.99
C LEU A 207 7.18 -6.15 -9.68
N LEU A 208 8.10 -5.29 -9.21
CA LEU A 208 9.43 -5.72 -8.80
C LEU A 208 9.36 -6.72 -7.64
N GLY A 209 8.55 -6.44 -6.61
CA GLY A 209 8.37 -7.35 -5.49
C GLY A 209 7.78 -8.70 -5.90
N ILE A 210 6.79 -8.69 -6.79
CA ILE A 210 6.18 -9.90 -7.36
C ILE A 210 7.19 -10.67 -8.23
N ALA A 211 7.88 -9.99 -9.15
CA ALA A 211 8.83 -10.61 -10.07
C ALA A 211 9.98 -11.31 -9.33
N GLN A 212 10.49 -10.70 -8.25
CA GLN A 212 11.51 -11.31 -7.39
C GLN A 212 11.02 -12.62 -6.75
N GLU A 213 9.78 -12.64 -6.27
CA GLU A 213 9.20 -13.82 -5.66
C GLU A 213 8.85 -14.90 -6.70
N LEU A 214 8.28 -14.52 -7.85
CA LEU A 214 8.00 -15.45 -8.95
C LEU A 214 9.27 -16.13 -9.45
N ARG A 215 10.36 -15.38 -9.64
CA ARG A 215 11.65 -15.96 -10.06
C ARG A 215 12.11 -17.05 -9.11
N ARG A 216 11.83 -16.89 -7.80
CA ARG A 216 12.22 -17.85 -6.75
C ARG A 216 11.29 -19.06 -6.67
N THR A 217 9.98 -18.86 -6.88
CA THR A 217 8.96 -19.84 -6.49
C THR A 217 8.11 -20.38 -7.63
N HIS A 218 8.05 -19.67 -8.75
CA HIS A 218 7.26 -20.00 -9.94
C HIS A 218 7.95 -19.52 -11.23
N PRO A 219 9.12 -20.08 -11.58
CA PRO A 219 9.92 -19.60 -12.71
C PRO A 219 9.16 -19.57 -14.04
N GLU A 220 8.29 -20.53 -14.30
CA GLU A 220 7.49 -20.58 -15.54
C GLU A 220 6.57 -19.36 -15.66
N LEU A 221 5.91 -18.94 -14.58
CA LEU A 221 5.07 -17.76 -14.57
C LEU A 221 5.91 -16.48 -14.68
N PHE A 222 7.11 -16.48 -14.09
CA PHE A 222 8.07 -15.38 -14.24
C PHE A 222 8.51 -15.18 -15.70
N GLU A 223 8.85 -16.26 -16.41
CA GLU A 223 9.25 -16.16 -17.82
C GLU A 223 8.09 -15.65 -18.70
N ARG A 224 6.87 -16.16 -18.47
CA ARG A 224 5.67 -15.64 -19.16
C ARG A 224 5.45 -14.15 -18.92
N LEU A 225 5.66 -13.70 -17.69
CA LEU A 225 5.57 -12.27 -17.33
C LEU A 225 6.63 -11.45 -18.07
N GLN A 226 7.87 -11.94 -18.11
CA GLN A 226 8.98 -11.29 -18.80
C GLN A 226 8.76 -11.24 -20.33
N ASP A 227 8.24 -12.32 -20.91
CA ASP A 227 7.91 -12.38 -22.33
C ASP A 227 6.80 -11.41 -22.70
N LEU A 228 5.78 -11.26 -21.87
CA LEU A 228 4.73 -10.25 -22.08
C LEU A 228 5.33 -8.84 -22.13
N TRP A 229 6.20 -8.48 -21.18
CA TRP A 229 6.81 -7.15 -21.14
C TRP A 229 7.79 -6.88 -22.30
N ARG A 230 8.27 -7.91 -22.98
CA ARG A 230 9.02 -7.77 -24.25
C ARG A 230 8.13 -7.40 -25.43
N GLN A 231 6.86 -7.73 -25.36
CA GLN A 231 5.91 -7.55 -26.47
C GLN A 231 5.06 -6.30 -26.25
N ARG A 232 4.53 -6.09 -25.06
CA ARG A 232 3.73 -4.92 -24.69
C ARG A 232 3.79 -4.62 -23.20
N ALA A 233 3.58 -3.36 -22.87
CA ALA A 233 3.35 -2.96 -21.48
C ALA A 233 1.96 -3.39 -21.01
N ILE A 234 1.84 -3.72 -19.73
CA ILE A 234 0.55 -3.82 -19.05
C ILE A 234 0.08 -2.41 -18.68
N GLN A 235 -1.09 -2.02 -19.16
CA GLN A 235 -1.67 -0.71 -18.87
C GLN A 235 -2.21 -0.67 -17.44
N SER A 236 -2.34 0.54 -16.86
CA SER A 236 -2.68 0.72 -15.45
C SER A 236 -3.99 0.07 -15.01
N GLY A 237 -5.05 0.09 -15.85
CA GLY A 237 -6.30 -0.60 -15.54
C GLY A 237 -6.14 -2.11 -15.50
N GLU A 238 -5.46 -2.66 -16.49
CA GLU A 238 -5.13 -4.10 -16.57
C GLU A 238 -4.17 -4.53 -15.44
N PHE A 239 -3.27 -3.65 -15.00
CA PHE A 239 -2.33 -3.95 -13.93
C PHE A 239 -3.03 -4.36 -12.65
N HIS A 240 -4.09 -3.63 -12.27
CA HIS A 240 -4.90 -3.98 -11.10
C HIS A 240 -5.48 -5.39 -11.23
N ASP A 241 -6.10 -5.69 -12.38
CA ASP A 241 -6.76 -6.97 -12.60
C ASP A 241 -5.80 -8.16 -12.64
N VAL A 242 -4.58 -7.95 -13.13
CA VAL A 242 -3.56 -9.01 -13.26
C VAL A 242 -2.81 -9.26 -11.95
N PHE A 243 -2.42 -8.21 -11.24
CA PHE A 243 -1.44 -8.30 -10.15
C PHE A 243 -1.98 -8.04 -8.77
N LEU A 244 -3.12 -7.34 -8.64
CA LEU A 244 -3.59 -6.84 -7.36
C LEU A 244 -4.87 -7.51 -6.89
N ARG A 245 -4.99 -7.57 -5.59
CA ARG A 245 -6.22 -7.81 -4.84
C ARG A 245 -6.52 -6.57 -4.03
N GLU A 246 -7.79 -6.31 -3.84
CA GLU A 246 -8.28 -5.22 -3.00
C GLU A 246 -8.99 -5.78 -1.78
N GLN A 247 -8.76 -5.18 -0.63
CA GLN A 247 -9.46 -5.46 0.62
C GLN A 247 -10.09 -4.18 1.15
N GLY A 248 -11.35 -4.26 1.56
CA GLY A 248 -12.18 -3.10 1.86
C GLY A 248 -12.86 -2.53 0.62
N SER A 249 -13.86 -1.70 0.84
CA SER A 249 -14.60 -1.00 -0.22
C SER A 249 -15.30 0.23 0.37
N THR A 250 -15.95 1.04 -0.45
CA THR A 250 -16.80 2.14 0.02
C THR A 250 -17.92 1.65 0.95
N ASP A 251 -18.51 0.48 0.66
CA ASP A 251 -19.60 -0.09 1.46
C ASP A 251 -19.11 -0.80 2.73
N THR A 252 -17.91 -1.33 2.69
CA THR A 252 -17.27 -2.07 3.79
C THR A 252 -15.83 -1.58 3.98
N PRO A 253 -15.64 -0.34 4.46
CA PRO A 253 -14.31 0.23 4.58
C PRO A 253 -13.48 -0.47 5.65
N LEU A 254 -12.18 -0.61 5.39
CA LEU A 254 -11.23 -1.02 6.41
C LEU A 254 -11.08 0.09 7.47
N PRO A 255 -10.70 -0.25 8.71
CA PRO A 255 -10.37 0.78 9.69
C PRO A 255 -9.34 1.77 9.11
N PRO A 256 -9.50 3.10 9.33
CA PRO A 256 -8.72 4.13 8.64
C PRO A 256 -7.21 4.02 8.89
N LEU A 257 -6.83 3.54 10.06
CA LEU A 257 -5.42 3.41 10.47
C LEU A 257 -4.89 1.96 10.38
N TYR A 258 -5.64 1.06 9.74
CA TYR A 258 -5.21 -0.30 9.49
C TYR A 258 -4.41 -0.37 8.18
N TYR A 259 -3.13 -0.69 8.28
CA TYR A 259 -2.20 -0.89 7.17
C TYR A 259 -1.32 -2.10 7.43
N VAL A 260 -0.98 -2.82 6.37
CA VAL A 260 0.04 -3.88 6.39
C VAL A 260 1.24 -3.38 5.58
N PRO A 261 2.49 -3.46 6.07
CA PRO A 261 3.64 -3.04 5.26
C PRO A 261 3.61 -3.70 3.88
N GLY A 262 3.83 -2.88 2.83
CA GLY A 262 3.67 -3.29 1.44
C GLY A 262 2.26 -3.08 0.86
N ASP A 263 1.31 -2.50 1.60
CA ASP A 263 0.04 -2.06 1.03
C ASP A 263 0.27 -0.89 0.08
N ARG A 264 -0.43 -0.92 -1.06
CA ARG A 264 -0.58 0.20 -2.00
C ARG A 264 -1.84 0.98 -1.63
N VAL A 265 -1.70 2.30 -1.51
CA VAL A 265 -2.71 3.19 -0.93
C VAL A 265 -2.84 4.47 -1.74
N TRP A 266 -4.05 5.00 -1.84
CA TRP A 266 -4.33 6.29 -2.46
C TRP A 266 -4.87 7.31 -1.45
N PHE A 267 -4.14 8.40 -1.22
CA PHE A 267 -4.64 9.56 -0.49
C PHE A 267 -5.30 10.51 -1.48
N ARG A 268 -6.64 10.58 -1.48
CA ARG A 268 -7.37 11.42 -2.40
C ARG A 268 -7.31 12.90 -1.98
N ASN A 269 -7.19 13.80 -2.95
CA ASN A 269 -7.46 15.20 -2.72
C ASN A 269 -8.98 15.44 -2.61
N PRO A 270 -9.52 15.87 -1.45
CA PRO A 270 -10.96 16.10 -1.28
C PRO A 270 -11.42 17.49 -1.74
N ASP A 271 -10.55 18.31 -2.33
CA ASP A 271 -10.85 19.64 -2.84
C ASP A 271 -10.92 19.60 -4.37
N GLU A 272 -12.12 19.82 -4.93
CA GLU A 272 -12.39 19.66 -6.36
C GLU A 272 -11.48 20.53 -7.22
N ALA A 273 -11.37 21.83 -6.88
CA ALA A 273 -10.62 22.78 -7.68
C ALA A 273 -9.13 22.46 -7.75
N SER A 274 -8.51 22.08 -6.64
CA SER A 274 -7.08 21.72 -6.64
C SER A 274 -6.83 20.27 -7.11
N ALA A 275 -7.84 19.41 -7.08
CA ALA A 275 -7.75 18.06 -7.63
C ALA A 275 -7.77 18.04 -9.17
N ASP A 276 -8.21 19.12 -9.81
CA ASP A 276 -8.19 19.27 -11.26
C ASP A 276 -6.78 19.59 -11.80
N ALA A 277 -5.88 20.08 -10.95
CA ALA A 277 -4.48 20.26 -11.32
C ALA A 277 -3.80 18.93 -11.57
N CYS A 278 -3.07 18.80 -12.69
CA CYS A 278 -2.41 17.57 -13.12
C CYS A 278 -1.42 17.06 -12.06
N GLY A 279 -1.61 15.81 -11.60
CA GLY A 279 -0.78 15.19 -10.56
C GLY A 279 -1.18 15.51 -9.12
N PHE A 280 -2.25 16.29 -8.91
CA PHE A 280 -2.76 16.66 -7.58
C PHE A 280 -4.17 16.12 -7.27
N GLU A 281 -4.69 15.17 -8.06
CA GLU A 281 -5.92 14.43 -7.77
C GLU A 281 -5.82 13.61 -6.48
N GLY A 282 -4.61 13.33 -6.07
CA GLY A 282 -4.27 12.56 -4.89
C GLY A 282 -2.83 12.06 -4.94
N SER A 283 -2.46 11.25 -3.96
CA SER A 283 -1.11 10.70 -3.85
C SER A 283 -1.15 9.18 -3.72
N TRP A 284 -0.58 8.48 -4.69
CA TRP A 284 -0.35 7.04 -4.61
C TRP A 284 0.95 6.76 -3.87
N VAL A 285 0.87 5.93 -2.84
CA VAL A 285 1.99 5.62 -1.96
C VAL A 285 2.02 4.13 -1.60
N MET A 286 3.18 3.66 -1.09
CA MET A 286 3.32 2.37 -0.43
C MET A 286 3.46 2.59 1.08
N TYR A 287 2.78 1.79 1.89
CA TYR A 287 3.02 1.76 3.32
C TYR A 287 4.30 0.98 3.62
N LEU A 288 5.24 1.63 4.30
CA LEU A 288 6.59 1.10 4.56
C LEU A 288 6.72 0.35 5.89
N GLY A 289 5.66 0.35 6.69
CA GLY A 289 5.71 0.00 8.11
C GLY A 289 6.13 1.18 8.99
N SER A 290 6.09 0.98 10.31
CA SER A 290 6.49 1.99 11.30
C SER A 290 5.77 3.35 11.16
N GLY A 291 4.52 3.36 10.68
CA GLY A 291 3.72 4.57 10.47
C GLY A 291 4.14 5.45 9.30
N LEU A 292 4.95 4.93 8.37
CA LEU A 292 5.53 5.70 7.28
C LEU A 292 5.05 5.26 5.90
N PHE A 293 4.94 6.24 4.98
CA PHE A 293 4.58 6.06 3.58
C PHE A 293 5.69 6.58 2.67
N THR A 294 5.76 6.05 1.46
CA THR A 294 6.76 6.51 0.47
C THR A 294 6.61 7.99 0.14
N ASN A 295 7.75 8.64 -0.06
CA ASN A 295 7.85 9.91 -0.74
C ASN A 295 8.78 9.70 -1.94
N PHE A 296 8.21 9.48 -3.12
CA PHE A 296 8.99 9.18 -4.31
C PHE A 296 9.83 10.35 -4.84
N TRP A 297 9.50 11.56 -4.43
CA TRP A 297 10.24 12.77 -4.80
C TRP A 297 11.42 13.04 -3.86
N LYS A 298 11.33 12.55 -2.62
CA LYS A 298 12.34 12.69 -1.57
C LYS A 298 12.40 11.39 -0.75
N HIS A 299 12.93 10.31 -1.34
CA HIS A 299 12.92 8.97 -0.75
C HIS A 299 13.54 8.88 0.65
N SER A 300 14.50 9.78 0.97
CA SER A 300 15.10 9.89 2.31
C SER A 300 14.18 10.54 3.36
N GLN A 301 13.00 11.04 2.94
CA GLN A 301 12.04 11.74 3.78
C GLN A 301 10.64 11.12 3.60
N PRO A 302 10.40 9.90 4.08
CA PRO A 302 9.09 9.28 3.99
C PRO A 302 8.05 10.11 4.76
N TYR A 303 6.80 10.05 4.32
CA TYR A 303 5.71 10.77 4.95
C TYR A 303 5.19 10.03 6.19
N THR A 304 4.91 10.79 7.26
CA THR A 304 3.90 10.37 8.26
C THR A 304 2.50 10.63 7.71
N LEU A 305 1.49 9.94 8.23
CA LEU A 305 0.09 10.22 7.87
C LEU A 305 -0.26 11.70 8.10
N THR A 306 0.13 12.24 9.25
CA THR A 306 -0.10 13.64 9.60
C THR A 306 0.48 14.59 8.55
N ARG A 307 1.74 14.41 8.16
CA ARG A 307 2.38 15.23 7.13
C ARG A 307 1.65 15.14 5.80
N LYS A 308 1.27 13.92 5.37
CA LYS A 308 0.55 13.70 4.11
C LYS A 308 -0.83 14.37 4.13
N CYS A 309 -1.61 14.21 5.20
CA CYS A 309 -2.91 14.85 5.35
C CYS A 309 -2.81 16.38 5.30
N VAL A 310 -1.84 16.98 5.99
CA VAL A 310 -1.65 18.43 6.01
C VAL A 310 -1.18 18.94 4.63
N GLU A 311 -0.32 18.21 3.94
CA GLU A 311 0.13 18.54 2.58
C GLU A 311 -1.05 18.55 1.59
N VAL A 312 -1.82 17.46 1.52
CA VAL A 312 -2.99 17.36 0.64
C VAL A 312 -4.03 18.44 0.98
N TYR A 313 -4.21 18.74 2.27
CA TYR A 313 -5.11 19.84 2.68
C TYR A 313 -4.68 21.19 2.12
N HIS A 314 -3.39 21.48 2.09
CA HIS A 314 -2.87 22.78 1.65
C HIS A 314 -2.74 22.92 0.13
N TRP A 315 -2.89 21.89 -0.67
CA TRP A 315 -2.89 22.01 -2.13
C TRP A 315 -3.87 23.06 -2.63
N ARG A 316 -5.06 23.16 -2.02
CA ARG A 316 -6.07 24.19 -2.32
C ARG A 316 -5.56 25.64 -2.19
N HIS A 317 -4.56 25.88 -1.35
CA HIS A 317 -4.00 27.20 -1.12
C HIS A 317 -2.86 27.56 -2.07
N GLY A 318 -2.36 26.57 -2.80
CA GLY A 318 -1.34 26.73 -3.84
C GLY A 318 -1.92 26.85 -5.25
N LEU A 319 -3.23 26.65 -5.41
CA LEU A 319 -3.87 26.64 -6.72
C LEU A 319 -3.72 27.99 -7.44
N TYR A 320 -3.30 27.94 -8.70
CA TYR A 320 -3.29 29.06 -9.64
C TYR A 320 -3.51 28.55 -11.06
N GLN A 321 -3.77 29.45 -12.01
CA GLN A 321 -3.82 29.15 -13.43
C GLN A 321 -2.53 29.65 -14.08
N ASP A 322 -1.91 28.82 -14.91
CA ASP A 322 -0.74 29.20 -15.71
C ASP A 322 -1.13 30.08 -16.91
N ALA A 323 -0.16 30.39 -17.78
CA ALA A 323 -0.38 31.25 -18.94
C ALA A 323 -1.29 30.62 -20.00
N GLU A 324 -1.40 29.30 -20.01
CA GLU A 324 -2.25 28.49 -20.88
C GLU A 324 -3.66 28.31 -20.31
N GLY A 325 -3.89 28.74 -19.04
CA GLY A 325 -5.15 28.63 -18.32
C GLY A 325 -5.32 27.27 -17.63
N GLU A 326 -4.27 26.45 -17.55
CA GLU A 326 -4.30 25.15 -16.88
C GLU A 326 -4.10 25.31 -15.36
N ALA A 327 -4.82 24.50 -14.60
CA ALA A 327 -4.70 24.47 -13.14
C ALA A 327 -3.34 23.89 -12.69
N GLN A 328 -2.64 24.65 -11.85
CA GLN A 328 -1.33 24.30 -11.31
C GLN A 328 -1.29 24.52 -9.79
N ILE A 329 -0.34 23.89 -9.11
CA ILE A 329 -0.11 24.06 -7.67
C ILE A 329 1.29 24.64 -7.42
N ASP A 330 1.34 25.76 -6.74
CA ASP A 330 2.59 26.36 -6.25
C ASP A 330 3.02 25.71 -4.92
N GLU A 331 3.90 24.73 -4.98
CA GLU A 331 4.42 24.03 -3.80
C GLU A 331 5.27 24.94 -2.90
N VAL A 332 5.95 25.95 -3.45
CA VAL A 332 6.73 26.90 -2.66
C VAL A 332 5.82 27.73 -1.77
N ARG A 333 4.66 28.12 -2.29
CA ARG A 333 3.64 28.86 -1.54
C ARG A 333 3.02 28.07 -0.40
N ILE A 334 2.81 26.76 -0.58
CA ILE A 334 2.14 25.94 0.44
C ILE A 334 3.07 25.43 1.55
N GLU A 335 4.38 25.30 1.31
CA GLU A 335 5.31 24.77 2.30
C GLU A 335 5.35 25.53 3.63
N PRO A 336 5.32 26.90 3.66
CA PRO A 336 5.16 27.65 4.90
C PRO A 336 3.84 27.38 5.62
N LEU A 337 2.74 27.19 4.89
CA LEU A 337 1.42 26.89 5.47
C LEU A 337 1.41 25.51 6.11
N ILE A 338 2.01 24.52 5.46
CA ILE A 338 2.18 23.17 6.01
C ILE A 338 2.96 23.25 7.34
N LYS A 339 4.09 23.95 7.37
CA LYS A 339 4.90 24.14 8.58
C LYS A 339 4.13 24.85 9.69
N ALA A 340 3.38 25.90 9.36
CA ALA A 340 2.55 26.61 10.33
C ALA A 340 1.50 25.69 10.95
N THR A 341 0.75 24.94 10.13
CA THR A 341 -0.26 23.98 10.60
C THR A 341 0.36 22.88 11.48
N LEU A 342 1.51 22.34 11.11
CA LEU A 342 2.18 21.29 11.90
C LEU A 342 2.67 21.80 13.27
N ASN A 343 2.92 23.10 13.42
CA ASN A 343 3.39 23.73 14.66
C ASN A 343 2.24 24.31 15.51
N ASP A 344 1.02 24.31 15.01
CA ASP A 344 -0.17 24.78 15.72
C ASP A 344 -1.09 23.59 16.05
N PRO A 345 -1.17 23.17 17.33
CA PRO A 345 -1.96 22.00 17.72
C PRO A 345 -3.45 22.11 17.40
N GLU A 346 -4.05 23.32 17.49
CA GLU A 346 -5.46 23.54 17.20
C GLU A 346 -5.75 23.46 15.69
N ALA A 347 -4.95 24.15 14.88
CA ALA A 347 -5.03 24.08 13.43
C ALA A 347 -4.77 22.64 12.93
N LEU A 348 -3.77 21.94 13.49
CA LEU A 348 -3.48 20.56 13.16
C LEU A 348 -4.67 19.64 13.48
N ALA A 349 -5.27 19.77 14.68
CA ALA A 349 -6.42 18.96 15.06
C ALA A 349 -7.61 19.19 14.11
N ALA A 350 -7.89 20.43 13.73
CA ALA A 350 -8.96 20.77 12.79
C ALA A 350 -8.71 20.15 11.38
N VAL A 351 -7.49 20.28 10.87
CA VAL A 351 -7.10 19.67 9.58
C VAL A 351 -7.20 18.15 9.63
N MET A 352 -6.67 17.52 10.68
CA MET A 352 -6.69 16.06 10.83
C MET A 352 -8.13 15.53 10.96
N ALA A 353 -8.99 16.20 11.74
CA ALA A 353 -10.39 15.81 11.87
C ALA A 353 -11.14 15.81 10.52
N ARG A 354 -10.76 16.66 9.59
CA ARG A 354 -11.28 16.67 8.21
C ARG A 354 -10.63 15.61 7.35
N MET A 355 -9.31 15.57 7.31
CA MET A 355 -8.56 14.78 6.35
C MET A 355 -8.55 13.28 6.65
N THR A 356 -8.71 12.86 7.90
CA THR A 356 -8.80 11.43 8.27
C THR A 356 -10.18 10.81 8.08
N ARG A 357 -11.12 11.54 7.48
CA ARG A 357 -12.39 10.97 7.01
C ARG A 357 -12.15 10.10 5.78
N TRP A 358 -13.08 9.18 5.53
CA TRP A 358 -13.09 8.40 4.29
C TRP A 358 -13.21 9.32 3.07
N ARG A 359 -12.49 8.98 2.00
CA ARG A 359 -12.66 9.63 0.71
C ARG A 359 -14.06 9.37 0.15
N GLU A 360 -14.59 10.32 -0.56
CA GLU A 360 -15.76 10.11 -1.39
C GLU A 360 -15.41 9.25 -2.63
N PRO A 361 -16.39 8.62 -3.27
CA PRO A 361 -16.18 7.97 -4.57
C PRO A 361 -15.55 8.92 -5.59
N ARG A 362 -14.78 8.39 -6.53
CA ARG A 362 -14.15 9.21 -7.57
C ARG A 362 -15.22 10.01 -8.34
N GLY A 363 -14.95 11.28 -8.58
CA GLY A 363 -15.87 12.20 -9.26
C GLY A 363 -16.96 12.81 -8.38
N VAL A 364 -17.00 12.46 -7.08
CA VAL A 364 -17.96 13.04 -6.12
C VAL A 364 -17.22 13.98 -5.17
N TYR A 365 -17.68 15.22 -5.07
CA TYR A 365 -17.14 16.27 -4.20
C TYR A 365 -18.27 17.00 -3.49
N THR A 366 -18.68 16.51 -2.33
CA THR A 366 -19.72 17.15 -1.50
C THR A 366 -19.15 18.04 -0.39
N GLY A 367 -17.82 17.98 -0.21
CA GLY A 367 -17.12 18.61 0.91
C GLY A 367 -17.19 17.84 2.22
N ALA A 368 -17.87 16.69 2.26
CA ALA A 368 -17.97 15.81 3.43
C ALA A 368 -16.82 14.81 3.50
N GLY A 369 -16.20 14.44 2.38
CA GLY A 369 -15.12 13.48 2.30
C GLY A 369 -13.79 14.01 2.81
N GLY A 370 -12.94 13.05 3.25
CA GLY A 370 -11.53 13.27 3.57
C GLY A 370 -10.61 12.67 2.53
N CYS A 371 -9.36 12.44 2.89
CA CYS A 371 -8.37 11.87 1.98
C CYS A 371 -8.16 10.34 2.16
N MET A 372 -8.72 9.73 3.22
CA MET A 372 -8.39 8.34 3.57
C MET A 372 -9.05 7.34 2.62
N ASP A 373 -8.26 6.41 2.10
CA ASP A 373 -8.78 5.33 1.28
C ASP A 373 -9.56 4.31 2.13
N THR A 374 -10.66 3.80 1.55
CA THR A 374 -11.52 2.78 2.17
C THR A 374 -10.98 1.36 2.01
N SER A 375 -10.03 1.18 1.11
CA SER A 375 -9.45 -0.12 0.75
C SER A 375 -7.92 -0.10 0.78
N ARG A 376 -7.33 -1.29 0.67
CA ARG A 376 -5.89 -1.51 0.51
C ARG A 376 -5.67 -2.49 -0.62
N GLU A 377 -4.68 -2.22 -1.46
CA GLU A 377 -4.29 -3.09 -2.55
C GLU A 377 -3.00 -3.85 -2.21
N PHE A 378 -2.96 -5.12 -2.56
CA PHE A 378 -1.82 -6.01 -2.33
C PHE A 378 -1.72 -7.08 -3.42
N ALA A 379 -0.58 -7.77 -3.51
CA ALA A 379 -0.30 -8.72 -4.58
C ALA A 379 -1.22 -9.96 -4.54
N ARG A 380 -1.58 -10.45 -5.73
CA ARG A 380 -2.25 -11.74 -5.95
C ARG A 380 -1.35 -12.91 -5.53
N TRP A 381 -1.94 -14.08 -5.46
CA TRP A 381 -1.24 -15.34 -5.16
C TRP A 381 -0.33 -15.75 -6.32
N VAL A 382 0.84 -16.31 -6.00
CA VAL A 382 1.93 -16.52 -6.99
C VAL A 382 2.42 -17.96 -7.09
N ARG A 383 2.07 -18.85 -6.14
CA ARG A 383 2.61 -20.21 -6.10
C ARG A 383 2.01 -21.12 -7.17
N PRO A 384 2.76 -22.09 -7.72
CA PRO A 384 2.23 -23.10 -8.62
C PRO A 384 1.00 -23.81 -8.03
N GLY A 385 -0.04 -23.95 -8.83
CA GLY A 385 -1.29 -24.63 -8.44
C GLY A 385 -2.25 -23.80 -7.58
N THR A 386 -1.83 -22.64 -7.05
CA THR A 386 -2.68 -21.75 -6.24
C THR A 386 -2.67 -20.31 -6.74
N SER A 387 -1.80 -19.98 -7.68
CA SER A 387 -1.75 -18.64 -8.29
C SER A 387 -3.11 -18.28 -8.92
N ASP A 388 -3.57 -17.07 -8.62
CA ASP A 388 -4.73 -16.44 -9.26
C ASP A 388 -4.33 -15.28 -10.16
N MET A 389 -3.03 -15.17 -10.43
CA MET A 389 -2.48 -14.18 -11.36
C MET A 389 -2.72 -14.66 -12.81
N THR A 390 -3.48 -13.90 -13.56
CA THR A 390 -3.81 -14.21 -14.95
C THR A 390 -3.01 -13.30 -15.88
N ILE A 391 -1.80 -13.74 -16.24
CA ILE A 391 -0.98 -13.02 -17.23
C ILE A 391 -1.67 -13.14 -18.60
N PRO A 392 -2.01 -12.01 -19.26
CA PRO A 392 -2.64 -12.03 -20.56
C PRO A 392 -1.80 -12.81 -21.58
N GLN A 393 -2.49 -13.47 -22.49
CA GLN A 393 -1.84 -14.06 -23.66
C GLN A 393 -1.49 -12.93 -24.65
N THR A 394 -0.35 -13.04 -25.25
CA THR A 394 0.16 -12.13 -26.31
C THR A 394 -0.46 -12.43 -27.63
#